data_f0d85bf8267b7471fab2538f4041e3b9
#
_entry.id   f0d85bf8267b7471fab2538f4041e3b9
#
_cell.length_a   1.000
_cell.length_b   1.000
_cell.length_c   1.000
_cell.angle_alpha   90.00
_cell.angle_beta   90.00
_cell.angle_gamma   90.00
#
_symmetry.space_group_name_H-M   'P 1'
#
loop_
_entity.id
_entity.type
_entity.pdbx_description
1 polymer ?
#
loop_
_entity_poly.entity_id
_entity_poly.type
_entity_poly.pdbx_seq_one_letter_code
_entity_poly.pdbx_strand_id
1 'polypeptide(L)'
;RRQRQMCIRDRQGEDESEFERHVQDMHMIFHLARVLYVPEDGSGMGVVGEELLHWLNAHDVAPTTEQGQQIAQTIPPHQHPDYWDYVLRCVLRGFYGTAATVLQSYVDAPESPTLQSIAAETVHMLQTVPRSTSFSTEQSFLSAHRHWHTSLRIFLSSIQRKMDSVESELHQSSMPSSSDVRLELEAQFRCLYELLCGVEDRVLEFAEDWKEALCAWGCLLYTSDAADERS
;
A
#
# COMPACT_ATOMS: atom_id res chain seq x y z
N ARG A 1 16.93 -50.78 14.34
CA ARG A 1 15.71 -50.70 13.50
C ARG A 1 14.90 -49.38 13.72
N ARG A 2 14.70 -48.92 14.98
CA ARG A 2 13.94 -47.64 15.24
C ARG A 2 14.62 -46.40 14.66
N GLN A 3 15.95 -46.25 14.72
CA GLN A 3 16.66 -45.10 14.14
C GLN A 3 16.57 -45.04 12.60
N ARG A 4 16.59 -46.18 11.89
CA ARG A 4 16.41 -46.19 10.43
C ARG A 4 14.98 -45.80 9.99
N GLN A 5 13.97 -46.16 10.78
CA GLN A 5 12.60 -45.79 10.48
C GLN A 5 12.35 -44.30 10.71
N MET A 6 13.02 -43.68 11.69
CA MET A 6 12.93 -42.24 11.95
C MET A 6 13.55 -41.41 10.82
N CYS A 7 14.77 -41.79 10.34
CA CYS A 7 15.42 -41.13 9.20
C CYS A 7 14.64 -41.24 7.87
N ILE A 8 13.87 -42.31 7.67
CA ILE A 8 13.05 -42.48 6.46
C ILE A 8 11.79 -41.59 6.54
N ARG A 9 11.21 -41.46 7.74
CA ARG A 9 10.03 -40.62 7.97
C ARG A 9 10.36 -39.12 7.83
N ASP A 10 11.52 -38.70 8.33
CA ASP A 10 11.99 -37.31 8.22
C ASP A 10 12.27 -36.95 6.75
N ARG A 11 12.93 -37.84 5.97
CA ARG A 11 13.14 -37.63 4.54
C ARG A 11 11.86 -37.59 3.72
N GLN A 12 10.87 -38.43 4.02
CA GLN A 12 9.59 -38.40 3.33
C GLN A 12 8.82 -37.09 3.61
N GLY A 13 8.90 -36.52 4.82
CA GLY A 13 8.32 -35.23 5.15
C GLY A 13 9.04 -34.06 4.48
N GLU A 14 10.37 -34.12 4.30
CA GLU A 14 11.16 -33.16 3.56
C GLU A 14 10.83 -33.20 2.06
N ASP A 15 10.77 -34.40 1.46
CA ASP A 15 10.42 -34.58 0.05
C ASP A 15 8.96 -34.12 -0.27
N GLU A 16 8.01 -34.40 0.63
CA GLU A 16 6.62 -33.93 0.50
C GLU A 16 6.54 -32.41 0.56
N SER A 17 7.24 -31.78 1.50
CA SER A 17 7.25 -30.32 1.62
C SER A 17 7.97 -29.62 0.46
N GLU A 18 8.96 -30.25 -0.13
CA GLU A 18 9.65 -29.78 -1.33
C GLU A 18 8.76 -29.89 -2.58
N PHE A 19 8.04 -30.99 -2.72
CA PHE A 19 7.07 -31.17 -3.80
C PHE A 19 5.93 -30.15 -3.71
N GLU A 20 5.37 -29.91 -2.54
CA GLU A 20 4.33 -28.92 -2.32
C GLU A 20 4.79 -27.50 -2.70
N ARG A 21 6.02 -27.12 -2.31
CA ARG A 21 6.62 -25.83 -2.72
C ARG A 21 6.75 -25.73 -4.23
N HIS A 22 7.23 -26.75 -4.91
CA HIS A 22 7.34 -26.76 -6.37
C HIS A 22 5.97 -26.61 -7.07
N VAL A 23 4.93 -27.24 -6.54
CA VAL A 23 3.57 -27.10 -7.05
C VAL A 23 3.04 -25.68 -6.85
N GLN A 24 3.31 -25.07 -5.70
CA GLN A 24 2.94 -23.67 -5.41
C GLN A 24 3.69 -22.70 -6.34
N ASP A 25 5.00 -22.89 -6.54
CA ASP A 25 5.80 -22.09 -7.45
C ASP A 25 5.29 -22.20 -8.90
N MET A 26 4.99 -23.39 -9.37
CA MET A 26 4.39 -23.60 -10.69
C MET A 26 3.04 -22.91 -10.81
N HIS A 27 2.18 -23.03 -9.81
CA HIS A 27 0.88 -22.37 -9.79
C HIS A 27 1.02 -20.84 -9.85
N MET A 28 1.93 -20.27 -9.07
CA MET A 28 2.25 -18.86 -9.08
C MET A 28 2.72 -18.37 -10.46
N ILE A 29 3.64 -19.15 -11.11
CA ILE A 29 4.17 -18.81 -12.44
C ILE A 29 3.08 -18.90 -13.50
N PHE A 30 2.27 -19.97 -13.52
CA PHE A 30 1.17 -20.09 -14.48
C PHE A 30 0.09 -19.04 -14.29
N HIS A 31 -0.21 -18.66 -13.04
CA HIS A 31 -1.14 -17.58 -12.78
C HIS A 31 -0.60 -16.23 -13.30
N LEU A 32 0.69 -15.94 -13.07
CA LEU A 32 1.34 -14.74 -13.63
C LEU A 32 1.31 -14.75 -15.17
N ALA A 33 1.63 -15.89 -15.79
CA ALA A 33 1.58 -16.01 -17.24
C ALA A 33 0.15 -15.77 -17.77
N ARG A 34 -0.86 -16.23 -17.05
CA ARG A 34 -2.26 -15.95 -17.39
C ARG A 34 -2.55 -14.45 -17.33
N VAL A 35 -2.16 -13.76 -16.27
CA VAL A 35 -2.34 -12.29 -16.13
C VAL A 35 -1.68 -11.53 -17.29
N LEU A 36 -0.46 -11.92 -17.68
CA LEU A 36 0.31 -11.21 -18.69
C LEU A 36 -0.11 -11.52 -20.14
N TYR A 37 -0.61 -12.72 -20.42
CA TYR A 37 -0.86 -13.18 -21.80
C TYR A 37 -2.32 -13.52 -22.12
N VAL A 38 -3.16 -13.65 -21.11
CA VAL A 38 -4.57 -14.04 -21.27
C VAL A 38 -5.44 -13.12 -20.42
N PRO A 39 -5.64 -11.85 -20.85
CA PRO A 39 -6.41 -10.88 -20.09
C PRO A 39 -7.85 -11.39 -19.83
N GLU A 40 -8.34 -11.17 -18.61
CA GLU A 40 -9.67 -11.68 -18.19
C GLU A 40 -10.84 -11.07 -18.99
N ASP A 41 -10.66 -9.84 -19.44
CA ASP A 41 -11.66 -9.11 -20.24
C ASP A 41 -11.68 -9.51 -21.72
N GLY A 42 -10.79 -10.39 -22.17
CA GLY A 42 -10.65 -10.86 -23.55
C GLY A 42 -10.28 -9.79 -24.58
N SER A 43 -10.17 -8.53 -24.16
CA SER A 43 -9.88 -7.38 -25.02
C SER A 43 -8.54 -6.72 -24.73
N GLY A 44 -7.89 -7.06 -23.62
CA GLY A 44 -6.63 -6.46 -23.18
C GLY A 44 -6.78 -5.00 -22.73
N MET A 45 -7.99 -4.59 -22.39
CA MET A 45 -8.27 -3.22 -21.91
C MET A 45 -8.20 -3.09 -20.38
N GLY A 46 -7.93 -4.19 -19.65
CA GLY A 46 -7.77 -4.20 -18.19
C GLY A 46 -6.51 -3.46 -17.76
N VAL A 47 -6.56 -2.90 -16.54
CA VAL A 47 -5.38 -2.33 -15.91
C VAL A 47 -4.52 -3.46 -15.37
N VAL A 48 -3.54 -3.89 -16.14
CA VAL A 48 -2.63 -5.00 -15.79
C VAL A 48 -2.04 -4.86 -14.38
N GLY A 49 -1.82 -3.62 -13.91
CA GLY A 49 -1.34 -3.35 -12.56
C GLY A 49 -2.28 -3.83 -11.46
N GLU A 50 -3.60 -3.68 -11.62
CA GLU A 50 -4.58 -4.19 -10.65
C GLU A 50 -4.60 -5.72 -10.63
N GLU A 51 -4.48 -6.36 -11.81
CA GLU A 51 -4.41 -7.82 -11.92
C GLU A 51 -3.12 -8.39 -11.33
N LEU A 52 -1.99 -7.69 -11.52
CA LEU A 52 -0.70 -8.04 -10.90
C LEU A 52 -0.76 -7.94 -9.38
N LEU A 53 -1.38 -6.89 -8.82
CA LEU A 53 -1.58 -6.78 -7.37
C LEU A 53 -2.48 -7.90 -6.84
N HIS A 54 -3.54 -8.25 -7.57
CA HIS A 54 -4.40 -9.37 -7.20
C HIS A 54 -3.62 -10.71 -7.21
N TRP A 55 -2.81 -10.93 -8.26
CA TRP A 55 -1.92 -12.09 -8.36
C TRP A 55 -0.96 -12.16 -7.17
N LEU A 56 -0.28 -11.06 -6.85
CA LEU A 56 0.67 -11.01 -5.74
C LEU A 56 0.00 -11.34 -4.41
N ASN A 57 -1.12 -10.68 -4.12
CA ASN A 57 -1.86 -10.86 -2.86
C ASN A 57 -2.49 -12.26 -2.71
N ALA A 58 -2.71 -12.99 -3.81
CA ALA A 58 -3.19 -14.36 -3.79
C ALA A 58 -2.09 -15.38 -3.42
N HIS A 59 -0.81 -15.04 -3.67
CA HIS A 59 0.32 -15.94 -3.46
C HIS A 59 1.22 -15.54 -2.30
N ASP A 60 1.19 -14.28 -1.91
CA ASP A 60 1.99 -13.72 -0.84
C ASP A 60 1.15 -12.75 0.02
N VAL A 61 0.75 -13.24 1.19
CA VAL A 61 -0.14 -12.51 2.10
C VAL A 61 0.68 -11.56 2.97
N ALA A 62 0.78 -10.30 2.53
CA ALA A 62 1.42 -9.22 3.30
C ALA A 62 0.73 -7.88 2.99
N PRO A 63 0.58 -6.98 3.99
CA PRO A 63 0.73 -7.23 5.42
C PRO A 63 -0.37 -8.15 5.96
N THR A 64 -0.08 -8.86 7.05
CA THR A 64 -1.04 -9.82 7.60
C THR A 64 -2.13 -9.16 8.44
N THR A 65 -3.26 -9.84 8.57
CA THR A 65 -4.37 -9.39 9.44
C THR A 65 -3.94 -9.33 10.92
N GLU A 66 -3.06 -10.24 11.34
CA GLU A 66 -2.52 -10.30 12.70
C GLU A 66 -1.71 -9.05 13.04
N GLN A 67 -0.88 -8.57 12.11
CA GLN A 67 -0.14 -7.30 12.27
C GLN A 67 -1.11 -6.13 12.46
N GLY A 68 -2.15 -6.05 11.64
CA GLY A 68 -3.19 -5.01 11.78
C GLY A 68 -3.92 -5.09 13.13
N GLN A 69 -4.19 -6.30 13.63
CA GLN A 69 -4.82 -6.50 14.94
C GLN A 69 -3.91 -6.06 16.09
N GLN A 70 -2.60 -6.36 16.02
CA GLN A 70 -1.63 -5.92 17.02
C GLN A 70 -1.55 -4.39 17.10
N ILE A 71 -1.52 -3.71 15.96
CA ILE A 71 -1.55 -2.24 15.89
C ILE A 71 -2.84 -1.70 16.51
N ALA A 72 -4.00 -2.28 16.17
CA ALA A 72 -5.29 -1.85 16.71
C ALA A 72 -5.46 -2.06 18.23
N GLN A 73 -4.67 -2.95 18.85
CA GLN A 73 -4.65 -3.15 20.32
C GLN A 73 -3.86 -2.07 21.06
N THR A 74 -2.99 -1.33 20.37
CA THR A 74 -2.26 -0.19 20.95
C THR A 74 -3.19 1.02 21.07
N ILE A 75 -3.14 1.72 22.20
CA ILE A 75 -3.99 2.89 22.47
C ILE A 75 -3.11 4.12 22.75
N PRO A 76 -3.13 5.12 21.87
CA PRO A 76 -3.75 5.13 20.54
C PRO A 76 -2.95 4.29 19.51
N PRO A 77 -3.59 3.73 18.47
CA PRO A 77 -2.93 2.84 17.50
C PRO A 77 -1.72 3.44 16.78
N HIS A 78 -1.74 4.74 16.50
CA HIS A 78 -0.66 5.44 15.79
C HIS A 78 0.65 5.57 16.60
N GLN A 79 0.66 5.19 17.88
CA GLN A 79 1.88 5.09 18.69
C GLN A 79 2.56 3.72 18.59
N HIS A 80 1.97 2.75 17.86
CA HIS A 80 2.63 1.48 17.62
C HIS A 80 3.87 1.68 16.72
N PRO A 81 5.04 1.08 17.03
CA PRO A 81 6.26 1.29 16.26
C PRO A 81 6.12 0.92 14.77
N ASP A 82 5.36 -0.14 14.45
CA ASP A 82 5.17 -0.61 13.09
C ASP A 82 3.95 0.03 12.38
N TYR A 83 3.35 1.06 12.97
CA TYR A 83 2.13 1.67 12.45
C TYR A 83 2.28 2.18 11.02
N TRP A 84 3.30 3.00 10.78
CA TRP A 84 3.52 3.59 9.46
C TRP A 84 4.01 2.58 8.43
N ASP A 85 4.87 1.65 8.83
CA ASP A 85 5.31 0.55 7.94
C ASP A 85 4.13 -0.28 7.47
N TYR A 86 3.19 -0.56 8.36
CA TYR A 86 1.95 -1.26 8.03
C TYR A 86 1.07 -0.45 7.06
N VAL A 87 0.86 0.84 7.31
CA VAL A 87 0.07 1.72 6.43
C VAL A 87 0.68 1.81 5.04
N LEU A 88 1.99 2.05 4.95
CA LEU A 88 2.72 2.18 3.67
C LEU A 88 2.68 0.85 2.90
N ARG A 89 2.82 -0.27 3.59
CA ARG A 89 2.72 -1.60 3.00
C ARG A 89 1.31 -1.92 2.50
N CYS A 90 0.28 -1.55 3.24
CA CYS A 90 -1.10 -1.63 2.75
C CYS A 90 -1.29 -0.85 1.44
N VAL A 91 -0.69 0.33 1.33
CA VAL A 91 -0.75 1.14 0.11
C VAL A 91 -0.03 0.47 -1.05
N LEU A 92 1.20 -0.02 -0.87
CA LEU A 92 1.96 -0.77 -1.89
C LEU A 92 1.19 -1.98 -2.41
N ARG A 93 0.47 -2.68 -1.53
CA ARG A 93 -0.33 -3.86 -1.85
C ARG A 93 -1.75 -3.56 -2.34
N GLY A 94 -2.10 -2.28 -2.50
CA GLY A 94 -3.43 -1.87 -2.96
C GLY A 94 -4.55 -2.03 -1.94
N PHE A 95 -4.24 -2.29 -0.65
CA PHE A 95 -5.20 -2.38 0.45
C PHE A 95 -5.56 -0.99 0.99
N TYR A 96 -5.97 -0.08 0.09
CA TYR A 96 -6.25 1.31 0.43
C TYR A 96 -7.34 1.47 1.49
N GLY A 97 -8.36 0.60 1.48
CA GLY A 97 -9.42 0.60 2.49
C GLY A 97 -8.89 0.26 3.89
N THR A 98 -7.95 -0.70 3.98
CA THR A 98 -7.30 -1.06 5.25
C THR A 98 -6.42 0.09 5.75
N ALA A 99 -5.60 0.68 4.86
CA ALA A 99 -4.80 1.86 5.20
C ALA A 99 -5.67 3.02 5.70
N ALA A 100 -6.78 3.30 5.03
CA ALA A 100 -7.75 4.33 5.45
C ALA A 100 -8.34 4.03 6.84
N THR A 101 -8.69 2.77 7.11
CA THR A 101 -9.23 2.36 8.42
C THR A 101 -8.22 2.56 9.54
N VAL A 102 -6.95 2.22 9.31
CA VAL A 102 -5.87 2.41 10.30
C VAL A 102 -5.63 3.90 10.55
N LEU A 103 -5.56 4.71 9.49
CA LEU A 103 -5.38 6.17 9.57
C LEU A 103 -6.54 6.89 10.27
N GLN A 104 -7.71 6.26 10.39
CA GLN A 104 -8.85 6.81 11.14
C GLN A 104 -8.49 7.12 12.60
N SER A 105 -7.48 6.43 13.17
CA SER A 105 -7.00 6.68 14.53
C SER A 105 -6.52 8.12 14.76
N TYR A 106 -5.95 8.78 13.74
CA TYR A 106 -5.60 10.20 13.81
C TYR A 106 -6.79 11.15 13.70
N VAL A 107 -7.89 10.69 13.10
CA VAL A 107 -9.13 11.46 13.02
C VAL A 107 -9.90 11.39 14.33
N ASP A 108 -9.90 10.19 14.96
CA ASP A 108 -10.70 9.91 16.17
C ASP A 108 -10.03 10.42 17.46
N ALA A 109 -8.71 10.48 17.50
CA ALA A 109 -7.93 10.95 18.64
C ALA A 109 -6.95 12.06 18.22
N PRO A 110 -7.46 13.25 17.88
CA PRO A 110 -6.63 14.32 17.34
C PRO A 110 -5.77 14.97 18.43
N GLU A 111 -4.46 15.00 18.18
CA GLU A 111 -3.52 15.80 18.96
C GLU A 111 -3.58 17.29 18.55
N SER A 112 -4.05 17.56 17.34
CA SER A 112 -4.19 18.88 16.75
C SER A 112 -5.34 18.90 15.73
N PRO A 113 -6.16 19.98 15.64
CA PRO A 113 -7.20 20.13 14.64
C PRO A 113 -6.68 20.08 13.20
N THR A 114 -5.49 20.63 12.95
CA THR A 114 -4.86 20.58 11.63
C THR A 114 -4.42 19.16 11.30
N LEU A 115 -3.85 18.40 12.23
CA LEU A 115 -3.49 17.00 12.02
C LEU A 115 -4.74 16.14 11.74
N GLN A 116 -5.83 16.37 12.45
CA GLN A 116 -7.11 15.74 12.17
C GLN A 116 -7.59 15.99 10.75
N SER A 117 -7.48 17.25 10.28
CA SER A 117 -7.86 17.63 8.91
C SER A 117 -6.97 16.94 7.87
N ILE A 118 -5.66 16.87 8.11
CA ILE A 118 -4.71 16.15 7.24
C ILE A 118 -5.07 14.67 7.16
N ALA A 119 -5.30 14.03 8.30
CA ALA A 119 -5.67 12.62 8.37
C ALA A 119 -7.01 12.34 7.67
N ALA A 120 -8.02 13.17 7.90
CA ALA A 120 -9.33 13.03 7.26
C ALA A 120 -9.24 13.19 5.72
N GLU A 121 -8.46 14.16 5.23
CA GLU A 121 -8.19 14.33 3.80
C GLU A 121 -7.47 13.11 3.23
N THR A 122 -6.49 12.56 3.94
CA THR A 122 -5.75 11.36 3.54
C THR A 122 -6.65 10.12 3.51
N VAL A 123 -7.48 9.91 4.51
CA VAL A 123 -8.50 8.85 4.54
C VAL A 123 -9.43 8.96 3.33
N HIS A 124 -9.92 10.17 3.04
CA HIS A 124 -10.76 10.39 1.88
C HIS A 124 -10.05 10.07 0.56
N MET A 125 -8.79 10.48 0.40
CA MET A 125 -7.98 10.16 -0.78
C MET A 125 -7.80 8.66 -0.99
N LEU A 126 -7.55 7.91 0.07
CA LEU A 126 -7.42 6.45 0.02
C LEU A 126 -8.75 5.75 -0.29
N GLN A 127 -9.87 6.26 0.21
CA GLN A 127 -11.20 5.72 -0.06
C GLN A 127 -11.69 6.01 -1.48
N THR A 128 -11.17 7.06 -2.11
CA THR A 128 -11.58 7.51 -3.45
C THR A 128 -10.59 7.13 -4.55
N VAL A 129 -9.64 6.23 -4.27
CA VAL A 129 -8.74 5.68 -5.30
C VAL A 129 -9.57 5.08 -6.43
N PRO A 130 -9.44 5.57 -7.68
CA PRO A 130 -10.17 5.01 -8.81
C PRO A 130 -9.77 3.55 -9.06
N ARG A 131 -10.77 2.70 -9.29
CA ARG A 131 -10.58 1.30 -9.67
C ARG A 131 -11.12 1.08 -11.06
N SER A 132 -10.39 0.38 -11.91
CA SER A 132 -10.80 0.12 -13.30
C SER A 132 -12.19 -0.51 -13.38
N THR A 133 -12.50 -1.43 -12.46
CA THR A 133 -13.78 -2.12 -12.35
C THR A 133 -14.99 -1.21 -12.05
N SER A 134 -14.75 0.01 -11.59
CA SER A 134 -15.81 0.98 -11.25
C SER A 134 -16.23 1.83 -12.45
N PHE A 135 -15.57 1.69 -13.59
CA PHE A 135 -15.82 2.50 -14.79
C PHE A 135 -16.22 1.65 -15.98
N SER A 136 -17.12 2.18 -16.81
CA SER A 136 -17.61 1.51 -18.01
C SER A 136 -16.67 1.61 -19.21
N THR A 137 -15.72 2.57 -19.18
CA THR A 137 -14.75 2.83 -20.26
C THR A 137 -13.38 3.16 -19.68
N GLU A 138 -12.32 2.73 -20.38
CA GLU A 138 -10.93 3.07 -20.04
C GLU A 138 -10.74 4.58 -19.94
N GLN A 139 -11.30 5.34 -20.87
CA GLN A 139 -11.16 6.81 -20.89
C GLN A 139 -11.75 7.49 -19.65
N SER A 140 -12.90 7.01 -19.16
CA SER A 140 -13.49 7.55 -17.91
C SER A 140 -12.65 7.20 -16.70
N PHE A 141 -12.09 6.01 -16.65
CA PHE A 141 -11.13 5.59 -15.62
C PHE A 141 -9.86 6.47 -15.63
N LEU A 142 -9.21 6.62 -16.78
CA LEU A 142 -8.00 7.44 -16.92
C LEU A 142 -8.25 8.92 -16.57
N SER A 143 -9.42 9.45 -16.90
CA SER A 143 -9.80 10.82 -16.52
C SER A 143 -9.95 10.97 -15.01
N ALA A 144 -10.63 10.02 -14.35
CA ALA A 144 -10.80 10.00 -12.90
C ALA A 144 -9.45 9.84 -12.19
N HIS A 145 -8.60 8.96 -12.71
CA HIS A 145 -7.26 8.70 -12.15
C HIS A 145 -6.36 9.95 -12.25
N ARG A 146 -6.35 10.63 -13.41
CA ARG A 146 -5.62 11.91 -13.56
C ARG A 146 -6.10 12.98 -12.58
N HIS A 147 -7.40 13.11 -12.39
CA HIS A 147 -7.96 14.07 -11.44
C HIS A 147 -7.54 13.72 -10.00
N TRP A 148 -7.62 12.46 -9.62
CA TRP A 148 -7.18 11.97 -8.31
C TRP A 148 -5.68 12.22 -8.09
N HIS A 149 -4.82 11.91 -9.05
CA HIS A 149 -3.37 12.19 -9.03
C HIS A 149 -3.06 13.69 -8.89
N THR A 150 -3.83 14.55 -9.57
CA THR A 150 -3.68 15.99 -9.43
C THR A 150 -3.96 16.44 -8.00
N SER A 151 -4.99 15.89 -7.37
CA SER A 151 -5.33 16.17 -5.97
C SER A 151 -4.22 15.74 -5.01
N LEU A 152 -3.59 14.56 -5.25
CA LEU A 152 -2.43 14.11 -4.47
C LEU A 152 -1.24 15.07 -4.56
N ARG A 153 -0.91 15.53 -5.78
CA ARG A 153 0.19 16.48 -6.01
C ARG A 153 -0.06 17.84 -5.35
N ILE A 154 -1.30 18.32 -5.38
CA ILE A 154 -1.70 19.56 -4.69
C ILE A 154 -1.52 19.40 -3.18
N PHE A 155 -1.96 18.29 -2.60
CA PHE A 155 -1.75 18.02 -1.19
C PHE A 155 -0.25 17.97 -0.86
N LEU A 156 0.53 17.20 -1.60
CA LEU A 156 1.98 17.07 -1.41
C LEU A 156 2.71 18.41 -1.44
N SER A 157 2.31 19.31 -2.35
CA SER A 157 2.88 20.67 -2.43
C SER A 157 2.53 21.56 -1.22
N SER A 158 1.48 21.23 -0.48
CA SER A 158 0.99 22.00 0.66
C SER A 158 1.39 21.41 2.03
N ILE A 159 1.95 20.18 2.03
CA ILE A 159 2.18 19.41 3.26
C ILE A 159 3.04 20.16 4.27
N GLN A 160 4.13 20.78 3.85
CA GLN A 160 5.02 21.52 4.73
C GLN A 160 4.27 22.63 5.48
N ARG A 161 3.50 23.44 4.77
CA ARG A 161 2.72 24.54 5.38
C ARG A 161 1.66 24.02 6.36
N LYS A 162 1.02 22.90 6.04
CA LYS A 162 0.06 22.24 6.95
C LYS A 162 0.76 21.78 8.21
N MET A 163 1.96 21.19 8.10
CA MET A 163 2.75 20.71 9.25
C MET A 163 3.30 21.85 10.11
N ASP A 164 3.64 23.00 9.53
CA ASP A 164 4.02 24.21 10.32
C ASP A 164 2.84 24.69 11.20
N SER A 165 1.60 24.53 10.72
CA SER A 165 0.41 24.81 11.53
C SER A 165 0.23 23.79 12.67
N VAL A 166 0.46 22.50 12.41
CA VAL A 166 0.46 21.44 13.44
C VAL A 166 1.46 21.76 14.54
N GLU A 167 2.71 22.13 14.18
CA GLU A 167 3.74 22.50 15.15
C GLU A 167 3.29 23.65 16.05
N SER A 168 2.67 24.68 15.45
CA SER A 168 2.14 25.83 16.19
C SER A 168 1.06 25.44 17.19
N GLU A 169 0.19 24.51 16.83
CA GLU A 169 -0.87 23.98 17.70
C GLU A 169 -0.32 23.12 18.83
N LEU A 170 0.67 22.26 18.56
CA LEU A 170 1.33 21.41 19.56
C LEU A 170 2.12 22.24 20.56
N HIS A 171 2.78 23.32 20.13
CA HIS A 171 3.46 24.27 21.04
C HIS A 171 2.50 24.92 22.04
N GLN A 172 1.27 25.24 21.60
CA GLN A 172 0.25 25.81 22.51
C GLN A 172 -0.20 24.80 23.58
N SER A 173 -0.10 23.50 23.28
CA SER A 173 -0.43 22.40 24.20
C SER A 173 0.69 22.01 25.15
N SER A 174 1.81 22.77 25.18
CA SER A 174 2.97 22.55 26.07
C SER A 174 3.67 21.18 25.87
N MET A 175 3.67 20.63 24.68
CA MET A 175 4.38 19.39 24.35
C MET A 175 5.88 19.66 24.18
N PRO A 176 6.79 18.96 24.92
CA PRO A 176 8.22 19.29 24.97
C PRO A 176 9.03 18.92 23.72
N SER A 177 8.48 18.27 22.70
CA SER A 177 9.20 17.81 21.49
C SER A 177 8.39 18.09 20.21
N SER A 178 7.66 19.19 20.16
CA SER A 178 6.73 19.46 19.04
C SER A 178 7.42 19.52 17.67
N SER A 179 8.65 20.03 17.59
CA SER A 179 9.40 20.12 16.32
C SER A 179 9.83 18.74 15.79
N ASP A 180 10.25 17.82 16.67
CA ASP A 180 10.66 16.48 16.27
C ASP A 180 9.44 15.67 15.82
N VAL A 181 8.35 15.73 16.56
CA VAL A 181 7.07 15.09 16.21
C VAL A 181 6.54 15.63 14.87
N ARG A 182 6.59 16.93 14.66
CA ARG A 182 6.21 17.55 13.38
C ARG A 182 7.04 17.02 12.22
N LEU A 183 8.37 16.97 12.35
CA LEU A 183 9.27 16.49 11.29
C LEU A 183 8.99 15.01 10.95
N GLU A 184 8.78 14.20 11.97
CA GLU A 184 8.43 12.78 11.78
C GLU A 184 7.09 12.63 11.06
N LEU A 185 6.04 13.30 11.50
CA LEU A 185 4.73 13.27 10.86
C LEU A 185 4.80 13.77 9.41
N GLU A 186 5.53 14.88 9.17
CA GLU A 186 5.74 15.37 7.80
C GLU A 186 6.40 14.33 6.92
N ALA A 187 7.46 13.66 7.39
CA ALA A 187 8.15 12.63 6.65
C ALA A 187 7.21 11.45 6.32
N GLN A 188 6.42 10.99 7.27
CA GLN A 188 5.50 9.87 7.10
C GLN A 188 4.37 10.18 6.10
N PHE A 189 3.68 11.31 6.26
CA PHE A 189 2.65 11.71 5.31
C PHE A 189 3.23 12.00 3.92
N ARG A 190 4.41 12.61 3.85
CA ARG A 190 5.12 12.83 2.58
C ARG A 190 5.42 11.51 1.89
N CYS A 191 5.99 10.53 2.60
CA CYS A 191 6.24 9.19 2.07
C CYS A 191 4.97 8.54 1.52
N LEU A 192 3.87 8.60 2.27
CA LEU A 192 2.59 8.05 1.85
C LEU A 192 2.10 8.67 0.53
N TYR A 193 2.14 9.99 0.41
CA TYR A 193 1.71 10.69 -0.80
C TYR A 193 2.69 10.50 -1.96
N GLU A 194 3.99 10.42 -1.71
CA GLU A 194 4.99 10.10 -2.73
C GLU A 194 4.79 8.68 -3.28
N LEU A 195 4.46 7.70 -2.43
CA LEU A 195 4.06 6.36 -2.85
C LEU A 195 2.79 6.39 -3.72
N LEU A 196 1.75 7.07 -3.27
CA LEU A 196 0.50 7.20 -4.02
C LEU A 196 0.70 7.92 -5.37
N CYS A 197 1.67 8.83 -5.44
CA CYS A 197 2.09 9.48 -6.69
C CYS A 197 2.98 8.59 -7.57
N GLY A 198 3.36 7.40 -7.11
CA GLY A 198 4.21 6.47 -7.87
C GLY A 198 5.66 6.91 -7.97
N VAL A 199 6.21 7.65 -6.99
CA VAL A 199 7.62 8.05 -6.98
C VAL A 199 8.50 6.80 -6.92
N GLU A 200 9.29 6.55 -7.96
CA GLU A 200 10.06 5.31 -8.15
C GLU A 200 10.95 4.97 -6.97
N ASP A 201 11.73 5.94 -6.49
CA ASP A 201 12.66 5.75 -5.36
C ASP A 201 11.91 5.31 -4.10
N ARG A 202 10.70 5.83 -3.86
CA ARG A 202 9.88 5.45 -2.72
C ARG A 202 9.30 4.05 -2.84
N VAL A 203 8.86 3.67 -4.03
CA VAL A 203 8.39 2.30 -4.26
C VAL A 203 9.53 1.30 -4.01
N LEU A 204 10.75 1.59 -4.50
CA LEU A 204 11.92 0.72 -4.28
C LEU A 204 12.37 0.67 -2.81
N GLU A 205 12.25 1.78 -2.08
CA GLU A 205 12.62 1.85 -0.66
C GLU A 205 11.73 0.98 0.22
N PHE A 206 10.42 0.96 -0.06
CA PHE A 206 9.44 0.27 0.78
C PHE A 206 9.03 -1.12 0.27
N ALA A 207 9.32 -1.46 -0.98
CA ALA A 207 9.06 -2.78 -1.51
C ALA A 207 10.03 -3.81 -0.91
N GLU A 208 9.50 -4.94 -0.45
CA GLU A 208 10.30 -6.02 0.13
C GLU A 208 11.09 -6.78 -0.93
N ASP A 209 10.49 -6.93 -2.11
CA ASP A 209 11.12 -7.62 -3.23
C ASP A 209 10.70 -6.99 -4.57
N TRP A 210 11.31 -7.50 -5.66
CA TRP A 210 11.03 -7.04 -7.02
C TRP A 210 9.59 -7.27 -7.46
N LYS A 211 8.89 -8.29 -6.94
CA LYS A 211 7.49 -8.59 -7.29
C LYS A 211 6.59 -7.50 -6.74
N GLU A 212 6.79 -7.12 -5.49
CA GLU A 212 6.05 -6.05 -4.85
C GLU A 212 6.29 -4.71 -5.56
N ALA A 213 7.55 -4.39 -5.89
CA ALA A 213 7.88 -3.19 -6.65
C ALA A 213 7.22 -3.17 -8.03
N LEU A 214 7.28 -4.29 -8.77
CA LEU A 214 6.66 -4.43 -10.09
C LEU A 214 5.15 -4.20 -10.05
N CYS A 215 4.46 -4.83 -9.09
CA CYS A 215 3.02 -4.70 -8.93
C CYS A 215 2.60 -3.28 -8.53
N ALA A 216 3.34 -2.67 -7.59
CA ALA A 216 3.10 -1.28 -7.18
C ALA A 216 3.32 -0.30 -8.34
N TRP A 217 4.39 -0.45 -9.11
CA TRP A 217 4.63 0.36 -10.30
C TRP A 217 3.57 0.17 -11.36
N GLY A 218 3.20 -1.07 -11.66
CA GLY A 218 2.14 -1.37 -12.62
C GLY A 218 0.80 -0.71 -12.25
N CYS A 219 0.54 -0.53 -10.95
CA CYS A 219 -0.70 0.09 -10.47
C CYS A 219 -0.60 1.62 -10.35
N LEU A 220 0.52 2.16 -9.86
CA LEU A 220 0.67 3.57 -9.50
C LEU A 220 1.27 4.43 -10.63
N LEU A 221 2.25 3.90 -11.40
CA LEU A 221 2.94 4.63 -12.48
C LEU A 221 2.26 4.44 -13.83
N TYR A 222 1.94 3.21 -14.21
CA TYR A 222 1.44 2.92 -15.56
C TYR A 222 0.15 3.68 -15.91
N THR A 223 -0.67 3.96 -14.91
CA THR A 223 -1.87 4.78 -15.09
C THR A 223 -1.59 6.26 -15.28
N SER A 224 -0.40 6.77 -14.86
CA SER A 224 -0.02 8.17 -15.07
C SER A 224 0.62 8.40 -16.46
N ASP A 225 1.49 7.51 -16.91
CA ASP A 225 2.24 7.65 -18.18
C ASP A 225 1.35 7.38 -19.39
N ALA A 226 0.50 6.35 -19.34
CA ALA A 226 -0.46 6.10 -20.43
C ALA A 226 -1.45 7.26 -20.68
N ALA A 227 -1.56 8.17 -19.72
CA ALA A 227 -2.39 9.35 -19.80
C ALA A 227 -1.66 10.57 -20.46
N ASP A 228 -0.34 10.67 -20.32
CA ASP A 228 0.46 11.77 -20.86
C ASP A 228 0.86 11.55 -22.34
N GLU A 229 1.08 10.31 -22.78
CA GLU A 229 1.47 9.99 -24.16
C GLU A 229 0.34 10.17 -25.19
N ARG A 230 -0.91 10.32 -24.78
CA ARG A 230 -2.08 10.49 -25.68
C ARG A 230 -2.66 11.91 -25.69
N SER A 231 -1.94 12.90 -25.12
CA SER A 231 -2.29 14.33 -25.17
C SER A 231 -1.50 15.02 -26.25
#